data_7c3ecdb45b829a9eb24b9f1e16449747
#
_entry.id   7c3ecdb45b829a9eb24b9f1e16449747
#
_cell.length_a   1.000
_cell.length_b   1.000
_cell.length_c   1.000
_cell.angle_alpha   90.00
_cell.angle_beta   90.00
_cell.angle_gamma   90.00
#
_symmetry.space_group_name_H-M   'P 1'
#
loop_
_entity.id
_entity.type
_entity.pdbx_description
1 polymer ?
#
loop_
_entity_poly.entity_id
_entity_poly.type
_entity_poly.pdbx_seq_one_letter_code
_entity_poly.pdbx_strand_id
1 'polypeptide(L)'
;IIYNGEIMNQYFAMDGAKVSSIDEINSFDTLKAVVEDMQSKKDALGIEGVFASTSLLPGEEWRWQTHLANLPINAEFEDKGVTDADTIEFTYSDNFKQIFDLYLNNSTTEPTLLGSKGVNDSMAEFALGQAAMVQNGNWAWSQIADVSGNVVKEDSIGFLPIYMGLEGEENQGLCVGTENYFCINSQAREVDQQASLDFVWWLINSETGKDYMTNRLGNIAPFTTFSDDERPSDPLAQALLTSMESGKESIPWIFTAFPSQTFKDNFGSALLEYAQGTMTWDQVKETVIEQWQIEKEAAK
;
A
#
# COMPACT_ATOMS: atom_id res chain seq x y z
N ILE A 1 -4.10 2.65 3.02
CA ILE A 1 -4.16 2.16 4.40
C ILE A 1 -5.46 1.41 4.58
N ILE A 2 -5.41 0.14 4.98
CA ILE A 2 -6.61 -0.64 5.32
C ILE A 2 -7.00 -0.31 6.76
N TYR A 3 -8.29 -0.13 7.04
CA TYR A 3 -8.80 0.11 8.39
C TYR A 3 -9.87 -0.91 8.80
N ASN A 4 -9.95 -1.22 10.10
CA ASN A 4 -11.03 -1.97 10.72
C ASN A 4 -12.13 -0.99 11.16
N GLY A 5 -13.25 -0.97 10.45
CA GLY A 5 -14.35 -0.04 10.70
C GLY A 5 -15.02 -0.20 12.06
N GLU A 6 -15.02 -1.41 12.65
CA GLU A 6 -15.58 -1.59 14.00
C GLU A 6 -14.73 -0.86 15.05
N ILE A 7 -13.40 -0.96 14.97
CA ILE A 7 -12.48 -0.24 15.87
C ILE A 7 -12.57 1.26 15.62
N MET A 8 -12.64 1.69 14.34
CA MET A 8 -12.80 3.09 13.99
C MET A 8 -14.11 3.67 14.52
N ASN A 9 -15.22 2.97 14.35
CA ASN A 9 -16.53 3.39 14.87
C ASN A 9 -16.55 3.44 16.41
N GLN A 10 -15.86 2.51 17.08
CA GLN A 10 -15.68 2.58 18.54
C GLN A 10 -14.93 3.85 18.93
N TYR A 11 -13.86 4.20 18.21
CA TYR A 11 -13.10 5.42 18.46
C TYR A 11 -13.96 6.68 18.21
N PHE A 12 -14.71 6.75 17.12
CA PHE A 12 -15.57 7.89 16.79
C PHE A 12 -16.64 8.15 17.85
N ALA A 13 -17.07 7.12 18.55
CA ALA A 13 -18.03 7.22 19.65
C ALA A 13 -17.41 7.65 20.98
N MET A 14 -16.11 7.75 21.10
CA MET A 14 -15.42 8.13 22.34
C MET A 14 -15.50 9.64 22.61
N ASP A 15 -15.60 10.02 23.86
CA ASP A 15 -15.48 11.42 24.26
C ASP A 15 -14.10 11.98 23.88
N GLY A 16 -14.12 13.12 23.20
CA GLY A 16 -12.92 13.82 22.76
C GLY A 16 -12.21 13.16 21.57
N ALA A 17 -12.89 12.30 20.80
CA ALA A 17 -12.41 11.85 19.52
C ALA A 17 -12.13 13.05 18.58
N LYS A 18 -11.09 12.96 17.76
CA LYS A 18 -10.65 14.07 16.89
C LYS A 18 -11.58 14.29 15.70
N VAL A 19 -12.26 13.24 15.27
CA VAL A 19 -13.23 13.20 14.18
C VAL A 19 -14.40 12.30 14.57
N SER A 20 -15.52 12.42 13.84
CA SER A 20 -16.76 11.65 14.09
C SER A 20 -17.03 10.59 13.03
N SER A 21 -16.27 10.58 11.93
CA SER A 21 -16.42 9.62 10.85
C SER A 21 -15.09 9.43 10.10
N ILE A 22 -15.03 8.35 9.31
CA ILE A 22 -13.86 8.03 8.46
C ILE A 22 -13.64 9.11 7.39
N ASP A 23 -14.70 9.72 6.86
CA ASP A 23 -14.64 10.71 5.78
C ASP A 23 -13.99 12.04 6.21
N GLU A 24 -13.94 12.30 7.53
CA GLU A 24 -13.26 13.47 8.07
C GLU A 24 -11.73 13.30 8.11
N ILE A 25 -11.23 12.08 7.92
CA ILE A 25 -9.79 11.80 7.79
C ILE A 25 -9.40 12.02 6.33
N ASN A 26 -9.09 13.25 5.96
CA ASN A 26 -8.86 13.67 4.59
C ASN A 26 -7.53 14.43 4.37
N SER A 27 -6.65 14.41 5.36
CA SER A 27 -5.31 15.01 5.30
C SER A 27 -4.34 14.32 6.25
N PHE A 28 -3.05 14.54 6.07
CA PHE A 28 -2.03 14.04 6.99
C PHE A 28 -2.24 14.56 8.42
N ASP A 29 -2.59 15.83 8.57
CA ASP A 29 -2.80 16.43 9.90
C ASP A 29 -3.97 15.77 10.64
N THR A 30 -5.08 15.51 9.94
CA THR A 30 -6.22 14.79 10.53
C THR A 30 -5.89 13.34 10.80
N LEU A 31 -5.22 12.64 9.87
CA LEU A 31 -4.77 11.27 10.08
C LEU A 31 -3.86 11.16 11.31
N LYS A 32 -2.86 12.05 11.40
CA LYS A 32 -1.93 12.10 12.53
C LYS A 32 -2.64 12.35 13.85
N ALA A 33 -3.53 13.35 13.89
CA ALA A 33 -4.28 13.67 15.10
C ALA A 33 -5.14 12.48 15.56
N VAL A 34 -5.79 11.77 14.64
CA VAL A 34 -6.59 10.56 14.93
C VAL A 34 -5.69 9.44 15.44
N VAL A 35 -4.61 9.14 14.73
CA VAL A 35 -3.69 8.04 15.08
C VAL A 35 -3.06 8.27 16.46
N GLU A 36 -2.52 9.46 16.73
CA GLU A 36 -1.90 9.76 18.03
C GLU A 36 -2.93 9.72 19.19
N ASP A 37 -4.16 10.19 18.95
CA ASP A 37 -5.24 10.13 19.96
C ASP A 37 -5.70 8.69 20.19
N MET A 38 -5.88 7.88 19.14
CA MET A 38 -6.18 6.45 19.24
C MET A 38 -5.08 5.69 20.00
N GLN A 39 -3.81 5.96 19.69
CA GLN A 39 -2.67 5.34 20.38
C GLN A 39 -2.67 5.67 21.87
N SER A 40 -3.02 6.89 22.25
CA SER A 40 -3.15 7.29 23.65
C SER A 40 -4.31 6.58 24.37
N LYS A 41 -5.32 6.12 23.63
CA LYS A 41 -6.54 5.45 24.10
C LYS A 41 -6.57 3.95 23.79
N LYS A 42 -5.45 3.36 23.36
CA LYS A 42 -5.38 1.99 22.87
C LYS A 42 -5.94 0.95 23.85
N ASP A 43 -5.70 1.12 25.14
CA ASP A 43 -6.23 0.20 26.17
C ASP A 43 -7.76 0.23 26.23
N ALA A 44 -8.37 1.42 26.06
CA ALA A 44 -9.82 1.58 26.03
C ALA A 44 -10.44 1.06 24.72
N LEU A 45 -9.68 1.06 23.64
CA LEU A 45 -10.06 0.50 22.34
C LEU A 45 -9.82 -1.02 22.27
N GLY A 46 -9.07 -1.58 23.22
CA GLY A 46 -8.71 -3.00 23.24
C GLY A 46 -7.70 -3.39 22.16
N ILE A 47 -6.87 -2.45 21.71
CA ILE A 47 -5.82 -2.67 20.69
C ILE A 47 -4.43 -2.60 21.31
N GLU A 48 -3.43 -3.18 20.65
CA GLU A 48 -2.02 -3.12 21.05
C GLU A 48 -1.30 -1.92 20.43
N GLY A 49 -1.71 -1.52 19.22
CA GLY A 49 -1.25 -0.34 18.50
C GLY A 49 -2.26 0.08 17.46
N VAL A 50 -2.17 1.33 16.97
CA VAL A 50 -3.07 1.80 15.89
C VAL A 50 -2.75 1.10 14.60
N PHE A 51 -1.46 0.97 14.26
CA PHE A 51 -1.01 0.21 13.10
C PHE A 51 -0.53 -1.18 13.48
N ALA A 52 -0.86 -2.18 12.68
CA ALA A 52 -0.18 -3.46 12.71
C ALA A 52 1.32 -3.24 12.42
N SER A 53 2.16 -4.20 12.83
CA SER A 53 3.61 -4.10 12.69
C SER A 53 4.01 -3.75 11.26
N THR A 54 4.98 -2.87 11.14
CA THR A 54 5.58 -2.52 9.85
C THR A 54 6.39 -3.72 9.37
N SER A 55 6.02 -4.32 8.25
CA SER A 55 6.72 -5.49 7.70
C SER A 55 8.06 -5.05 7.12
N LEU A 56 9.12 -5.02 7.95
CA LEU A 56 10.49 -4.70 7.56
C LEU A 56 11.43 -5.92 7.58
N LEU A 57 10.86 -7.13 7.59
CA LEU A 57 11.64 -8.34 7.34
C LEU A 57 12.30 -8.24 5.96
N PRO A 58 13.61 -8.51 5.83
CA PRO A 58 14.31 -8.43 4.54
C PRO A 58 13.59 -9.21 3.43
N GLY A 59 13.28 -8.51 2.32
CA GLY A 59 12.51 -9.03 1.19
C GLY A 59 11.01 -8.76 1.24
N GLU A 60 10.49 -8.18 2.34
CA GLU A 60 9.06 -7.85 2.50
C GLU A 60 8.81 -6.34 2.65
N GLU A 61 9.83 -5.49 2.54
CA GLU A 61 9.80 -4.04 2.75
C GLU A 61 9.08 -3.28 1.62
N TRP A 62 8.67 -3.96 0.54
CA TRP A 62 8.12 -3.34 -0.67
C TRP A 62 6.87 -2.48 -0.42
N ARG A 63 6.15 -2.67 0.71
CA ARG A 63 5.05 -1.79 1.12
C ARG A 63 5.53 -0.39 1.47
N TRP A 64 6.77 -0.26 1.88
CA TRP A 64 7.40 0.98 2.32
C TRP A 64 8.26 1.60 1.23
N GLN A 65 9.27 0.85 0.79
CA GLN A 65 10.23 1.33 -0.21
C GLN A 65 9.65 1.44 -1.64
N THR A 66 8.49 0.85 -1.91
CA THR A 66 7.81 0.94 -3.21
C THR A 66 6.46 1.65 -3.05
N HIS A 67 5.51 1.07 -2.31
CA HIS A 67 4.15 1.61 -2.25
C HIS A 67 4.08 2.96 -1.55
N LEU A 68 4.65 3.09 -0.36
CA LEU A 68 4.67 4.37 0.34
C LEU A 68 5.54 5.39 -0.39
N ALA A 69 6.72 4.96 -0.88
CA ALA A 69 7.64 5.81 -1.62
C ALA A 69 7.13 6.25 -3.00
N ASN A 70 6.10 5.59 -3.53
CA ASN A 70 5.44 6.01 -4.77
C ASN A 70 4.97 7.46 -4.72
N LEU A 71 4.37 7.88 -3.60
CA LEU A 71 3.77 9.20 -3.48
C LEU A 71 4.80 10.33 -3.56
N PRO A 72 5.89 10.35 -2.74
CA PRO A 72 6.86 11.44 -2.79
C PRO A 72 7.61 11.50 -4.12
N ILE A 73 7.87 10.34 -4.76
CA ILE A 73 8.56 10.30 -6.05
C ILE A 73 7.60 10.74 -7.17
N ASN A 74 6.33 10.31 -7.14
CA ASN A 74 5.32 10.77 -8.08
C ASN A 74 5.12 12.30 -7.99
N ALA A 75 5.01 12.85 -6.79
CA ALA A 75 4.87 14.30 -6.59
C ALA A 75 6.07 15.07 -7.17
N GLU A 76 7.31 14.58 -6.96
CA GLU A 76 8.50 15.16 -7.58
C GLU A 76 8.45 15.08 -9.11
N PHE A 77 7.94 13.97 -9.66
CA PHE A 77 7.80 13.81 -11.11
C PHE A 77 6.72 14.75 -11.70
N GLU A 78 5.61 14.93 -11.00
CA GLU A 78 4.56 15.89 -11.39
C GLU A 78 5.10 17.32 -11.41
N ASP A 79 5.83 17.74 -10.38
CA ASP A 79 6.47 19.07 -10.34
C ASP A 79 7.45 19.31 -11.50
N LYS A 80 8.17 18.25 -11.89
CA LYS A 80 9.13 18.29 -12.99
C LYS A 80 8.48 18.07 -14.36
N GLY A 81 7.21 17.66 -14.42
CA GLY A 81 6.50 17.35 -15.66
C GLY A 81 7.09 16.13 -16.40
N VAL A 82 7.56 15.13 -15.67
CA VAL A 82 8.18 13.91 -16.20
C VAL A 82 7.46 12.67 -15.70
N THR A 83 7.63 11.54 -16.39
CA THR A 83 7.09 10.22 -15.98
C THR A 83 8.20 9.23 -15.62
N ASP A 84 9.46 9.59 -15.87
CA ASP A 84 10.67 8.85 -15.51
C ASP A 84 11.85 9.82 -15.42
N ALA A 85 12.88 9.50 -14.66
CA ALA A 85 14.08 10.31 -14.51
C ALA A 85 15.31 9.45 -14.18
N ASP A 86 16.46 9.84 -14.75
CA ASP A 86 17.76 9.20 -14.44
C ASP A 86 18.23 9.52 -13.01
N THR A 87 17.78 10.66 -12.47
CA THR A 87 18.12 11.12 -11.12
C THR A 87 16.89 11.69 -10.42
N ILE A 88 16.83 11.57 -9.10
CA ILE A 88 15.83 12.22 -8.25
C ILE A 88 16.52 13.08 -7.19
N GLU A 89 15.81 14.05 -6.67
CA GLU A 89 16.25 14.87 -5.53
C GLU A 89 15.64 14.40 -4.22
N PHE A 90 14.66 13.51 -4.33
CA PHE A 90 13.81 13.05 -3.25
C PHE A 90 13.26 14.25 -2.45
N THR A 91 12.70 15.19 -3.21
CA THR A 91 12.22 16.50 -2.73
C THR A 91 11.27 16.36 -1.55
N TYR A 92 10.35 15.40 -1.63
CA TYR A 92 9.34 15.14 -0.61
C TYR A 92 9.77 14.10 0.44
N SER A 93 11.09 13.94 0.67
CA SER A 93 11.63 12.98 1.65
C SER A 93 11.13 13.23 3.08
N ASP A 94 10.94 14.51 3.47
CA ASP A 94 10.44 14.84 4.81
C ASP A 94 8.95 14.49 4.97
N ASN A 95 8.17 14.62 3.89
CA ASN A 95 6.78 14.15 3.84
C ASN A 95 6.68 12.63 3.98
N PHE A 96 7.57 11.90 3.29
CA PHE A 96 7.69 10.45 3.48
C PHE A 96 8.11 10.08 4.90
N LYS A 97 9.10 10.78 5.46
CA LYS A 97 9.56 10.57 6.84
C LYS A 97 8.41 10.69 7.85
N GLN A 98 7.62 11.76 7.76
CA GLN A 98 6.58 12.02 8.76
C GLN A 98 5.49 10.96 8.76
N ILE A 99 5.07 10.43 7.60
CA ILE A 99 4.11 9.32 7.55
C ILE A 99 4.77 8.01 7.99
N PHE A 100 6.02 7.75 7.61
CA PHE A 100 6.75 6.57 8.05
C PHE A 100 6.94 6.56 9.58
N ASP A 101 7.33 7.69 10.17
CA ASP A 101 7.40 7.87 11.63
C ASP A 101 6.05 7.66 12.31
N LEU A 102 4.95 8.08 11.68
CA LEU A 102 3.61 7.85 12.20
C LEU A 102 3.30 6.35 12.33
N TYR A 103 3.67 5.56 11.33
CA TYR A 103 3.57 4.10 11.41
C TYR A 103 4.48 3.52 12.50
N LEU A 104 5.76 3.91 12.53
CA LEU A 104 6.74 3.37 13.47
C LEU A 104 6.35 3.62 14.93
N ASN A 105 5.88 4.83 15.23
CA ASN A 105 5.62 5.28 16.60
C ASN A 105 4.25 4.84 17.14
N ASN A 106 3.35 4.35 16.29
CA ASN A 106 2.00 3.97 16.67
C ASN A 106 1.67 2.51 16.28
N SER A 107 2.70 1.68 16.18
CA SER A 107 2.62 0.28 15.81
C SER A 107 2.38 -0.62 17.05
N THR A 108 1.88 -1.83 16.78
CA THR A 108 1.83 -2.95 17.74
C THR A 108 3.23 -3.40 18.18
N THR A 109 4.28 -3.11 17.41
CA THR A 109 5.65 -3.58 17.62
C THR A 109 6.63 -2.41 17.68
N GLU A 110 7.54 -2.47 18.65
CA GLU A 110 8.61 -1.48 18.79
C GLU A 110 9.51 -1.43 17.53
N PRO A 111 9.92 -0.23 17.07
CA PRO A 111 10.68 -0.06 15.83
C PRO A 111 11.93 -0.94 15.74
N THR A 112 12.65 -1.13 16.85
CA THR A 112 13.88 -1.94 16.91
C THR A 112 13.67 -3.43 16.62
N LEU A 113 12.42 -3.92 16.69
CA LEU A 113 12.07 -5.32 16.47
C LEU A 113 11.47 -5.59 15.09
N LEU A 114 11.22 -4.57 14.29
CA LEU A 114 10.51 -4.67 13.01
C LEU A 114 11.23 -5.49 11.94
N GLY A 115 12.56 -5.64 12.04
CA GLY A 115 13.32 -6.53 11.15
C GLY A 115 13.00 -8.01 11.29
N SER A 116 12.24 -8.42 12.32
CA SER A 116 11.73 -9.79 12.49
C SER A 116 10.25 -9.93 12.13
N LYS A 117 9.59 -8.86 11.68
CA LYS A 117 8.17 -8.82 11.36
C LYS A 117 7.93 -8.86 9.86
N GLY A 118 7.25 -9.90 9.42
CA GLY A 118 6.82 -10.09 8.04
C GLY A 118 5.35 -9.72 7.82
N VAL A 119 4.89 -9.84 6.59
CA VAL A 119 3.49 -9.53 6.23
C VAL A 119 2.49 -10.42 6.97
N ASN A 120 2.84 -11.68 7.19
CA ASN A 120 1.94 -12.60 7.89
C ASN A 120 1.72 -12.17 9.35
N ASP A 121 2.73 -11.60 10.00
CA ASP A 121 2.58 -11.03 11.35
C ASP A 121 1.62 -9.85 11.32
N SER A 122 1.82 -8.90 10.42
CA SER A 122 0.95 -7.72 10.27
C SER A 122 -0.49 -8.09 9.96
N MET A 123 -0.70 -9.07 9.06
CA MET A 123 -2.05 -9.54 8.72
C MET A 123 -2.72 -10.24 9.89
N ALA A 124 -1.97 -11.04 10.65
CA ALA A 124 -2.51 -11.71 11.85
C ALA A 124 -2.87 -10.70 12.95
N GLU A 125 -2.01 -9.73 13.24
CA GLU A 125 -2.27 -8.67 14.22
C GLU A 125 -3.53 -7.87 13.86
N PHE A 126 -3.69 -7.50 12.60
CA PHE A 126 -4.88 -6.80 12.11
C PHE A 126 -6.14 -7.67 12.17
N ALA A 127 -6.06 -8.91 11.65
CA ALA A 127 -7.19 -9.85 11.64
C ALA A 127 -7.69 -10.20 13.04
N LEU A 128 -6.80 -10.27 14.02
CA LEU A 128 -7.14 -10.54 15.41
C LEU A 128 -7.62 -9.30 16.20
N GLY A 129 -7.72 -8.13 15.53
CA GLY A 129 -8.17 -6.89 16.15
C GLY A 129 -7.15 -6.25 17.10
N GLN A 130 -5.88 -6.63 17.01
CA GLN A 130 -4.79 -6.04 17.80
C GLN A 130 -4.39 -4.66 17.26
N ALA A 131 -4.73 -4.36 16.00
CA ALA A 131 -4.50 -3.08 15.36
C ALA A 131 -5.75 -2.57 14.63
N ALA A 132 -5.91 -1.24 14.58
CA ALA A 132 -6.99 -0.59 13.87
C ALA A 132 -6.73 -0.43 12.38
N MET A 133 -5.46 -0.36 11.97
CA MET A 133 -5.03 -0.08 10.61
C MET A 133 -3.83 -0.94 10.22
N VAL A 134 -3.67 -1.16 8.90
CA VAL A 134 -2.50 -1.85 8.34
C VAL A 134 -2.20 -1.32 6.93
N GLN A 135 -0.92 -1.23 6.58
CA GLN A 135 -0.48 -0.89 5.21
C GLN A 135 -0.45 -2.14 4.34
N ASN A 136 -1.40 -2.24 3.41
CA ASN A 136 -1.43 -3.28 2.38
C ASN A 136 -2.37 -2.87 1.23
N GLY A 137 -2.53 -3.73 0.21
CA GLY A 137 -3.39 -3.51 -0.94
C GLY A 137 -4.69 -4.32 -0.91
N ASN A 138 -5.48 -4.22 -1.97
CA ASN A 138 -6.78 -4.89 -2.09
C ASN A 138 -6.70 -6.42 -2.04
N TRP A 139 -5.57 -7.04 -2.39
CA TRP A 139 -5.33 -8.47 -2.27
C TRP A 139 -5.25 -8.99 -0.83
N ALA A 140 -5.16 -8.10 0.16
CA ALA A 140 -4.96 -8.48 1.56
C ALA A 140 -6.17 -9.17 2.18
N TRP A 141 -7.37 -9.06 1.58
CA TRP A 141 -8.57 -9.64 2.18
C TRP A 141 -8.44 -11.14 2.43
N SER A 142 -7.95 -11.93 1.47
CA SER A 142 -7.74 -13.36 1.68
C SER A 142 -6.75 -13.66 2.80
N GLN A 143 -5.69 -12.86 2.92
CA GLN A 143 -4.70 -12.99 3.99
C GLN A 143 -5.28 -12.68 5.37
N ILE A 144 -6.26 -11.78 5.45
CA ILE A 144 -6.96 -11.41 6.69
C ILE A 144 -8.03 -12.47 7.01
N ALA A 145 -8.86 -12.82 6.04
CA ALA A 145 -9.98 -13.74 6.20
C ALA A 145 -9.55 -15.15 6.62
N ASP A 146 -8.40 -15.61 6.12
CA ASP A 146 -7.87 -16.95 6.40
C ASP A 146 -7.21 -17.08 7.78
N VAL A 147 -7.02 -15.98 8.51
CA VAL A 147 -6.47 -16.02 9.86
C VAL A 147 -7.45 -16.70 10.82
N SER A 148 -7.00 -17.76 11.49
CA SER A 148 -7.82 -18.42 12.51
C SER A 148 -8.12 -17.47 13.67
N GLY A 149 -9.40 -17.24 13.94
CA GLY A 149 -9.84 -16.28 14.97
C GLY A 149 -10.01 -14.85 14.44
N ASN A 150 -9.98 -14.64 13.12
CA ASN A 150 -10.29 -13.35 12.50
C ASN A 150 -11.57 -12.74 13.07
N VAL A 151 -11.49 -11.47 13.47
CA VAL A 151 -12.61 -10.68 14.00
C VAL A 151 -13.04 -9.55 13.06
N VAL A 152 -12.28 -9.31 11.97
CA VAL A 152 -12.58 -8.27 10.99
C VAL A 152 -13.76 -8.69 10.13
N LYS A 153 -14.75 -7.84 9.98
CA LYS A 153 -15.97 -8.12 9.20
C LYS A 153 -15.87 -7.54 7.80
N GLU A 154 -16.42 -8.28 6.83
CA GLU A 154 -16.47 -7.87 5.41
C GLU A 154 -17.19 -6.53 5.19
N ASP A 155 -18.23 -6.24 5.95
CA ASP A 155 -19.02 -5.02 5.88
C ASP A 155 -18.42 -3.85 6.69
N SER A 156 -17.27 -4.07 7.32
CA SER A 156 -16.62 -3.11 8.22
C SER A 156 -15.12 -2.99 7.98
N ILE A 157 -14.70 -3.12 6.74
CA ILE A 157 -13.31 -2.93 6.30
C ILE A 157 -13.28 -1.98 5.11
N GLY A 158 -12.24 -1.15 5.01
CA GLY A 158 -12.11 -0.23 3.90
C GLY A 158 -10.71 0.36 3.79
N PHE A 159 -10.57 1.37 2.93
CA PHE A 159 -9.32 2.06 2.67
C PHE A 159 -9.37 3.53 3.05
N LEU A 160 -8.28 4.03 3.61
CA LEU A 160 -7.89 5.44 3.61
C LEU A 160 -6.76 5.65 2.59
N PRO A 161 -6.74 6.79 1.88
CA PRO A 161 -5.55 7.20 1.12
C PRO A 161 -4.33 7.34 2.03
N ILE A 162 -3.15 7.32 1.43
CA ILE A 162 -1.90 7.62 2.14
C ILE A 162 -1.70 9.14 2.06
N TYR A 163 -1.99 9.84 3.13
CA TYR A 163 -1.78 11.27 3.24
C TYR A 163 -0.37 11.57 3.76
N MET A 164 0.31 12.55 3.16
CA MET A 164 1.70 12.88 3.49
C MET A 164 1.92 14.39 3.75
N GLY A 165 0.86 15.17 3.86
CA GLY A 165 0.96 16.62 4.01
C GLY A 165 1.32 17.32 2.69
N LEU A 166 0.89 16.79 1.56
CA LEU A 166 1.01 17.45 0.27
C LEU A 166 -0.14 18.42 0.03
N GLU A 167 0.10 19.47 -0.76
CA GLU A 167 -0.94 20.43 -1.10
C GLU A 167 -2.05 19.75 -1.91
N GLY A 168 -3.31 19.98 -1.53
CA GLY A 168 -4.48 19.42 -2.23
C GLY A 168 -4.83 17.97 -1.87
N GLU A 169 -4.16 17.37 -0.87
CA GLU A 169 -4.39 15.97 -0.50
C GLU A 169 -5.81 15.67 0.00
N GLU A 170 -6.61 16.69 0.35
CA GLU A 170 -8.02 16.53 0.71
C GLU A 170 -8.87 15.99 -0.45
N ASN A 171 -8.42 16.20 -1.70
CA ASN A 171 -9.04 15.64 -2.91
C ASN A 171 -8.37 14.36 -3.40
N GLN A 172 -7.32 13.90 -2.73
CA GLN A 172 -6.59 12.71 -3.10
C GLN A 172 -7.40 11.43 -2.83
N GLY A 173 -7.42 10.55 -3.82
CA GLY A 173 -7.92 9.17 -3.74
C GLY A 173 -6.84 8.16 -3.40
N LEU A 174 -7.11 6.90 -3.68
CA LEU A 174 -6.16 5.81 -3.48
C LEU A 174 -5.08 5.80 -4.58
N CYS A 175 -3.95 5.19 -4.27
CA CYS A 175 -2.98 4.80 -5.30
C CYS A 175 -3.55 3.64 -6.11
N VAL A 176 -3.66 3.82 -7.42
CA VAL A 176 -4.26 2.85 -8.34
C VAL A 176 -3.44 2.74 -9.60
N GLY A 177 -3.30 1.53 -10.12
CA GLY A 177 -2.62 1.28 -11.39
C GLY A 177 -2.48 -0.20 -11.68
N THR A 178 -1.98 -0.51 -12.87
CA THR A 178 -1.69 -1.88 -13.29
C THR A 178 -0.26 -2.23 -12.87
N GLU A 179 -0.11 -3.23 -12.01
CA GLU A 179 1.19 -3.67 -11.51
C GLU A 179 1.73 -4.91 -12.23
N ASN A 180 0.83 -5.77 -12.70
CA ASN A 180 1.19 -7.06 -13.28
C ASN A 180 0.79 -7.13 -14.75
N TYR A 181 1.62 -7.81 -15.55
CA TYR A 181 1.44 -7.90 -17.00
C TYR A 181 1.63 -9.33 -17.46
N PHE A 182 0.79 -9.77 -18.41
CA PHE A 182 1.05 -10.98 -19.21
C PHE A 182 1.95 -10.62 -20.39
N CYS A 183 3.10 -11.29 -20.48
CA CYS A 183 4.04 -11.10 -21.58
C CYS A 183 4.24 -12.41 -22.32
N ILE A 184 4.22 -12.36 -23.66
CA ILE A 184 4.55 -13.51 -24.50
C ILE A 184 6.05 -13.44 -24.84
N ASN A 185 6.78 -14.53 -24.55
CA ASN A 185 8.20 -14.59 -24.87
C ASN A 185 8.42 -14.61 -26.39
N SER A 186 8.93 -13.51 -26.93
CA SER A 186 9.20 -13.34 -28.36
C SER A 186 10.28 -14.27 -28.91
N GLN A 187 11.08 -14.92 -28.05
CA GLN A 187 12.10 -15.89 -28.41
C GLN A 187 11.58 -17.35 -28.40
N ALA A 188 10.34 -17.59 -27.97
CA ALA A 188 9.73 -18.90 -28.03
C ALA A 188 9.38 -19.25 -29.49
N ARG A 189 9.15 -20.57 -29.77
CA ARG A 189 8.68 -21.01 -31.08
C ARG A 189 7.31 -20.38 -31.37
N GLU A 190 7.03 -20.09 -32.64
CA GLU A 190 5.74 -19.48 -33.06
C GLU A 190 4.50 -20.24 -32.54
N VAL A 191 4.57 -21.59 -32.54
CA VAL A 191 3.47 -22.43 -32.03
C VAL A 191 3.27 -22.25 -30.51
N ASP A 192 4.34 -22.03 -29.75
CA ASP A 192 4.26 -21.79 -28.30
C ASP A 192 3.79 -20.37 -28.01
N GLN A 193 4.22 -19.38 -28.83
CA GLN A 193 3.71 -18.00 -28.75
C GLN A 193 2.19 -17.97 -29.01
N GLN A 194 1.73 -18.67 -30.07
CA GLN A 194 0.31 -18.72 -30.38
C GLN A 194 -0.50 -19.41 -29.28
N ALA A 195 -0.02 -20.54 -28.75
CA ALA A 195 -0.67 -21.21 -27.64
C ALA A 195 -0.76 -20.33 -26.38
N SER A 196 0.27 -19.52 -26.11
CA SER A 196 0.28 -18.55 -25.00
C SER A 196 -0.73 -17.44 -25.22
N LEU A 197 -0.83 -16.90 -26.45
CA LEU A 197 -1.84 -15.91 -26.83
C LEU A 197 -3.27 -16.48 -26.70
N ASP A 198 -3.48 -17.71 -27.18
CA ASP A 198 -4.78 -18.38 -27.09
C ASP A 198 -5.20 -18.60 -25.62
N PHE A 199 -4.24 -18.94 -24.74
CA PHE A 199 -4.49 -19.07 -23.31
C PHE A 199 -4.87 -17.73 -22.67
N VAL A 200 -4.09 -16.66 -22.91
CA VAL A 200 -4.40 -15.32 -22.38
C VAL A 200 -5.75 -14.84 -22.91
N TRP A 201 -6.03 -15.06 -24.20
CA TRP A 201 -7.32 -14.72 -24.80
C TRP A 201 -8.48 -15.49 -24.15
N TRP A 202 -8.31 -16.80 -23.93
CA TRP A 202 -9.29 -17.60 -23.22
C TRP A 202 -9.51 -17.08 -21.80
N LEU A 203 -8.44 -16.74 -21.08
CA LEU A 203 -8.49 -16.27 -19.70
C LEU A 203 -9.34 -14.99 -19.55
N ILE A 204 -9.24 -14.06 -20.51
CA ILE A 204 -9.91 -12.76 -20.43
C ILE A 204 -11.24 -12.69 -21.20
N ASN A 205 -11.64 -13.75 -21.92
CA ASN A 205 -12.86 -13.74 -22.71
C ASN A 205 -13.85 -14.87 -22.39
N SER A 206 -13.40 -16.03 -21.88
CA SER A 206 -14.31 -17.11 -21.54
C SER A 206 -14.92 -16.92 -20.16
N GLU A 207 -16.14 -17.39 -19.94
CA GLU A 207 -16.79 -17.39 -18.62
C GLU A 207 -15.90 -18.03 -17.54
N THR A 208 -15.29 -19.19 -17.85
CA THR A 208 -14.41 -19.90 -16.93
C THR A 208 -13.13 -19.11 -16.65
N GLY A 209 -12.50 -18.51 -17.66
CA GLY A 209 -11.30 -17.71 -17.50
C GLY A 209 -11.56 -16.45 -16.65
N LYS A 210 -12.67 -15.77 -16.93
CA LYS A 210 -13.10 -14.59 -16.15
C LYS A 210 -13.41 -14.96 -14.70
N ASP A 211 -14.08 -16.10 -14.45
CA ASP A 211 -14.33 -16.60 -13.09
C ASP A 211 -13.02 -16.86 -12.34
N TYR A 212 -12.02 -17.44 -13.02
CA TYR A 212 -10.69 -17.60 -12.42
C TYR A 212 -10.03 -16.26 -12.07
N MET A 213 -10.06 -15.30 -13.00
CA MET A 213 -9.49 -13.97 -12.77
C MET A 213 -10.14 -13.27 -11.59
N THR A 214 -11.46 -13.27 -11.54
CA THR A 214 -12.26 -12.51 -10.58
C THR A 214 -12.37 -13.21 -9.23
N ASN A 215 -12.84 -14.47 -9.22
CA ASN A 215 -13.25 -15.14 -7.98
C ASN A 215 -12.16 -16.03 -7.37
N ARG A 216 -11.16 -16.44 -8.17
CA ARG A 216 -10.07 -17.31 -7.69
C ARG A 216 -8.80 -16.53 -7.43
N LEU A 217 -8.46 -15.58 -8.30
CA LEU A 217 -7.27 -14.74 -8.19
C LEU A 217 -7.57 -13.38 -7.52
N GLY A 218 -8.83 -12.99 -7.40
CA GLY A 218 -9.25 -11.70 -6.81
C GLY A 218 -8.79 -10.48 -7.61
N ASN A 219 -8.55 -10.65 -8.92
CA ASN A 219 -8.06 -9.56 -9.76
C ASN A 219 -9.20 -8.63 -10.19
N ILE A 220 -9.02 -7.34 -10.02
CA ILE A 220 -9.82 -6.33 -10.71
C ILE A 220 -9.26 -6.21 -12.11
N ALA A 221 -9.90 -6.88 -13.07
CA ALA A 221 -9.39 -7.00 -14.43
C ALA A 221 -9.59 -5.69 -15.22
N PRO A 222 -8.53 -5.07 -15.78
CA PRO A 222 -8.61 -3.80 -16.51
C PRO A 222 -9.03 -4.02 -17.99
N PHE A 223 -9.75 -5.09 -18.29
CA PHE A 223 -10.11 -5.45 -19.66
C PHE A 223 -11.58 -5.12 -19.94
N THR A 224 -11.85 -4.54 -21.10
CA THR A 224 -13.21 -4.21 -21.57
C THR A 224 -14.10 -5.42 -21.85
N THR A 225 -13.55 -6.63 -21.79
CA THR A 225 -14.28 -7.89 -21.88
C THR A 225 -15.02 -8.27 -20.61
N PHE A 226 -14.67 -7.61 -19.46
CA PHE A 226 -15.34 -7.81 -18.19
C PHE A 226 -16.47 -6.79 -18.03
N SER A 227 -17.65 -7.29 -17.62
CA SER A 227 -18.79 -6.46 -17.22
C SER A 227 -18.71 -6.11 -15.73
N ASP A 228 -19.57 -5.19 -15.29
CA ASP A 228 -19.64 -4.79 -13.88
C ASP A 228 -19.99 -5.96 -12.95
N ASP A 229 -20.80 -6.92 -13.45
CA ASP A 229 -21.17 -8.14 -12.70
C ASP A 229 -20.01 -9.14 -12.56
N GLU A 230 -18.92 -8.96 -13.31
CA GLU A 230 -17.71 -9.80 -13.29
C GLU A 230 -16.58 -9.17 -12.49
N ARG A 231 -16.89 -8.25 -11.58
CA ARG A 231 -15.92 -7.65 -10.62
C ARG A 231 -15.76 -8.54 -9.39
N PRO A 232 -14.57 -8.56 -8.73
CA PRO A 232 -14.38 -9.31 -7.49
C PRO A 232 -15.39 -8.89 -6.41
N SER A 233 -15.93 -9.88 -5.70
CA SER A 233 -16.89 -9.62 -4.61
C SER A 233 -16.25 -9.39 -3.25
N ASP A 234 -14.91 -9.51 -3.14
CA ASP A 234 -14.24 -9.28 -1.88
C ASP A 234 -14.34 -7.81 -1.42
N PRO A 235 -14.39 -7.55 -0.10
CA PRO A 235 -14.71 -6.23 0.42
C PRO A 235 -13.65 -5.17 0.09
N LEU A 236 -12.36 -5.53 0.00
CA LEU A 236 -11.31 -4.58 -0.34
C LEU A 236 -11.31 -4.23 -1.83
N ALA A 237 -11.62 -5.19 -2.71
CA ALA A 237 -11.82 -4.88 -4.12
C ALA A 237 -13.01 -3.94 -4.32
N GLN A 238 -14.13 -4.17 -3.61
CA GLN A 238 -15.30 -3.30 -3.66
C GLN A 238 -15.00 -1.90 -3.09
N ALA A 239 -14.25 -1.81 -1.99
CA ALA A 239 -13.84 -0.52 -1.42
C ALA A 239 -12.94 0.28 -2.39
N LEU A 240 -12.03 -0.40 -3.10
CA LEU A 240 -11.20 0.23 -4.13
C LEU A 240 -12.05 0.75 -5.29
N LEU A 241 -12.96 -0.06 -5.83
CA LEU A 241 -13.86 0.34 -6.92
C LEU A 241 -14.73 1.53 -6.52
N THR A 242 -15.29 1.52 -5.32
CA THR A 242 -16.06 2.64 -4.76
C THR A 242 -15.20 3.91 -4.66
N SER A 243 -13.94 3.78 -4.23
CA SER A 243 -13.02 4.92 -4.18
C SER A 243 -12.73 5.50 -5.56
N MET A 244 -12.53 4.65 -6.57
CA MET A 244 -12.31 5.10 -7.97
C MET A 244 -13.54 5.84 -8.54
N GLU A 245 -14.74 5.49 -8.09
CA GLU A 245 -16.01 6.13 -8.51
C GLU A 245 -16.35 7.36 -7.69
N SER A 246 -15.62 7.66 -6.61
CA SER A 246 -15.90 8.78 -5.68
C SER A 246 -15.67 10.17 -6.26
N GLY A 247 -14.98 10.27 -7.40
CA GLY A 247 -14.57 11.54 -8.01
C GLY A 247 -13.28 12.14 -7.40
N LYS A 248 -12.66 11.49 -6.41
CA LYS A 248 -11.34 11.85 -5.91
C LYS A 248 -10.26 11.46 -6.91
N GLU A 249 -9.16 12.20 -6.95
CA GLU A 249 -8.06 11.99 -7.88
C GLU A 249 -7.19 10.81 -7.43
N SER A 250 -7.18 9.74 -8.23
CA SER A 250 -6.32 8.58 -7.97
C SER A 250 -4.86 8.91 -8.28
N ILE A 251 -3.94 8.47 -7.43
CA ILE A 251 -2.50 8.60 -7.66
C ILE A 251 -2.02 7.39 -8.47
N PRO A 252 -1.33 7.59 -9.60
CA PRO A 252 -0.84 6.47 -10.40
C PRO A 252 0.31 5.74 -9.71
N TRP A 253 0.40 4.42 -9.93
CA TRP A 253 1.60 3.66 -9.62
C TRP A 253 2.68 3.91 -10.67
N ILE A 254 3.83 4.42 -10.24
CA ILE A 254 4.99 4.72 -11.11
C ILE A 254 6.10 3.66 -10.97
N PHE A 255 5.77 2.43 -10.62
CA PHE A 255 6.75 1.37 -10.34
C PHE A 255 7.69 1.06 -11.51
N THR A 256 7.26 1.31 -12.74
CA THR A 256 8.10 1.16 -13.93
C THR A 256 9.25 2.15 -13.98
N ALA A 257 9.15 3.26 -13.26
CA ALA A 257 10.23 4.24 -13.12
C ALA A 257 11.26 3.86 -12.04
N PHE A 258 10.94 2.93 -11.14
CA PHE A 258 11.90 2.47 -10.13
C PHE A 258 13.05 1.70 -10.80
N PRO A 259 14.32 2.01 -10.48
CA PRO A 259 15.46 1.55 -11.29
C PRO A 259 15.63 0.03 -11.35
N SER A 260 15.60 -0.63 -10.19
CA SER A 260 15.92 -2.06 -10.09
C SER A 260 15.42 -2.67 -8.78
N GLN A 261 15.50 -4.00 -8.66
CA GLN A 261 15.29 -4.67 -7.39
C GLN A 261 16.39 -4.33 -6.37
N THR A 262 17.65 -4.19 -6.82
CA THR A 262 18.78 -3.77 -5.95
C THR A 262 18.53 -2.42 -5.30
N PHE A 263 18.01 -1.44 -6.06
CA PHE A 263 17.58 -0.15 -5.49
C PHE A 263 16.55 -0.34 -4.37
N LYS A 264 15.52 -1.15 -4.63
CA LYS A 264 14.44 -1.40 -3.66
C LYS A 264 14.97 -2.07 -2.40
N ASP A 265 15.84 -3.06 -2.52
CA ASP A 265 16.43 -3.79 -1.39
C ASP A 265 17.33 -2.87 -0.54
N ASN A 266 18.14 -2.02 -1.17
CA ASN A 266 18.97 -1.04 -0.48
C ASN A 266 18.12 0.01 0.25
N PHE A 267 17.04 0.47 -0.38
CA PHE A 267 16.13 1.41 0.25
C PHE A 267 15.39 0.76 1.44
N GLY A 268 14.88 -0.46 1.28
CA GLY A 268 14.26 -1.22 2.37
C GLY A 268 15.18 -1.43 3.56
N SER A 269 16.45 -1.79 3.29
CA SER A 269 17.48 -1.93 4.31
C SER A 269 17.75 -0.61 5.05
N ALA A 270 17.83 0.52 4.33
CA ALA A 270 18.01 1.83 4.92
C ALA A 270 16.83 2.23 5.82
N LEU A 271 15.59 1.91 5.42
CA LEU A 271 14.40 2.13 6.25
C LEU A 271 14.43 1.28 7.53
N LEU A 272 14.89 0.03 7.45
CA LEU A 272 15.04 -0.81 8.63
C LEU A 272 16.12 -0.26 9.57
N GLU A 273 17.28 0.14 9.05
CA GLU A 273 18.35 0.75 9.86
C GLU A 273 17.90 2.06 10.51
N TYR A 274 17.10 2.87 9.81
CA TYR A 274 16.47 4.04 10.38
C TYR A 274 15.52 3.68 11.53
N ALA A 275 14.63 2.73 11.35
CA ALA A 275 13.71 2.25 12.38
C ALA A 275 14.45 1.71 13.62
N GLN A 276 15.61 1.08 13.42
CA GLN A 276 16.48 0.58 14.49
C GLN A 276 17.36 1.67 15.14
N GLY A 277 17.34 2.91 14.62
CA GLY A 277 18.14 4.02 15.12
C GLY A 277 19.63 3.93 14.79
N THR A 278 20.03 3.10 13.84
CA THR A 278 21.42 2.93 13.38
C THR A 278 21.76 3.81 12.18
N MET A 279 20.74 4.35 11.50
CA MET A 279 20.87 5.29 10.38
C MET A 279 20.03 6.55 10.66
N THR A 280 20.55 7.74 10.27
CA THR A 280 19.77 8.98 10.32
C THR A 280 18.90 9.11 9.07
N TRP A 281 17.86 9.97 9.13
CA TRP A 281 17.03 10.22 7.97
C TRP A 281 17.78 10.83 6.78
N ASP A 282 18.72 11.74 7.06
CA ASP A 282 19.57 12.33 6.02
C ASP A 282 20.38 11.26 5.27
N GLN A 283 20.88 10.25 5.99
CA GLN A 283 21.59 9.13 5.38
C GLN A 283 20.63 8.25 4.55
N VAL A 284 19.38 8.01 4.99
CA VAL A 284 18.37 7.34 4.17
C VAL A 284 18.15 8.11 2.88
N LYS A 285 17.93 9.43 2.97
CA LYS A 285 17.75 10.29 1.79
C LYS A 285 18.93 10.22 0.82
N GLU A 286 20.15 10.34 1.33
CA GLU A 286 21.38 10.22 0.52
C GLU A 286 21.44 8.85 -0.17
N THR A 287 21.18 7.76 0.56
CA THR A 287 21.16 6.39 0.02
C THR A 287 20.16 6.26 -1.13
N VAL A 288 18.94 6.79 -0.96
CA VAL A 288 17.90 6.73 -2.00
C VAL A 288 18.33 7.46 -3.26
N ILE A 289 18.85 8.68 -3.13
CA ILE A 289 19.31 9.51 -4.27
C ILE A 289 20.46 8.83 -5.01
N GLU A 290 21.50 8.40 -4.29
CA GLU A 290 22.68 7.77 -4.86
C GLU A 290 22.35 6.44 -5.54
N GLN A 291 21.59 5.59 -4.87
CA GLN A 291 21.23 4.27 -5.41
C GLN A 291 20.29 4.38 -6.62
N TRP A 292 19.39 5.37 -6.63
CA TRP A 292 18.57 5.64 -7.82
C TRP A 292 19.44 5.92 -9.03
N GLN A 293 20.38 6.85 -8.92
CA GLN A 293 21.26 7.21 -10.02
C GLN A 293 22.13 6.03 -10.48
N ILE A 294 22.76 5.31 -9.53
CA ILE A 294 23.63 4.17 -9.85
C ILE A 294 22.87 3.10 -10.63
N GLU A 295 21.69 2.73 -10.16
CA GLU A 295 20.91 1.65 -10.78
C GLU A 295 20.27 2.08 -12.11
N LYS A 296 19.89 3.34 -12.29
CA LYS A 296 19.48 3.90 -13.59
C LYS A 296 20.62 3.89 -14.60
N GLU A 297 21.84 4.21 -14.19
CA GLU A 297 23.02 4.15 -15.06
C GLU A 297 23.38 2.72 -15.44
N ALA A 298 23.24 1.76 -14.51
CA ALA A 298 23.51 0.36 -14.76
C ALA A 298 22.50 -0.31 -15.71
N ALA A 299 21.30 0.25 -15.85
CA ALA A 299 20.25 -0.26 -16.72
C ALA A 299 20.37 0.21 -18.20
N LYS A 300 21.29 1.13 -18.49
CA LYS A 300 21.56 1.64 -19.87
C LYS A 300 22.51 0.73 -20.64
#